data_99f47ab773eff92b7d2f932c95ecbffb
#
_entry.id   99f47ab773eff92b7d2f932c95ecbffb
#
_cell.length_a   1.000
_cell.length_b   1.000
_cell.length_c   1.000
_cell.angle_alpha   90.00
_cell.angle_beta   90.00
_cell.angle_gamma   90.00
#
_symmetry.space_group_name_H-M   'P 1'
#
loop_
_entity.id
_entity.type
_entity.pdbx_description
1 polymer ?
#
loop_
_entity_poly.entity_id
_entity_poly.type
_entity_poly.pdbx_seq_one_letter_code
_entity_poly.pdbx_strand_id
1 'polypeptide(L)'
;MNVLITGGAGYIGSFIIKALKNKFNLLVIDSLEEGHRWAVNDCPLVIGDISDEKILGDIYENFKVDVIIHCAAYVVVPESVKNPFKYYENNFYKSLKMLKFFLERKLKFFIFSSTCAVYGNPKYIPVDENHPIEPINPYGWSKFFFEKAITDLKNVYDFEYIILRYFNAAGASLDGKLGQHKKDPQHLISRIIKTIFGFYEELKIYGSDYPTKDGTAIRDFIHVVDLAELHKLALEYVIETKKSDIFNLGYGKGYSVLEVVELANNILKPFKYSFAPRREGDPAILISDNRKIKSVLGFSPKYDDMEIILRTAYNWEKYRIENNLD
;
A
#
# COMPACT_ATOMS: atom_id res chain seq x y z
N MET A 1 2.63 -2.12 23.85
CA MET A 1 3.13 -3.13 22.91
C MET A 1 4.16 -2.47 22.00
N ASN A 2 5.18 -3.22 21.65
CA ASN A 2 6.26 -2.81 20.77
C ASN A 2 5.94 -3.24 19.34
N VAL A 3 5.81 -2.28 18.43
CA VAL A 3 5.43 -2.50 17.04
C VAL A 3 6.61 -2.17 16.13
N LEU A 4 7.09 -3.16 15.40
CA LEU A 4 8.07 -2.98 14.33
C LEU A 4 7.35 -2.73 13.01
N ILE A 5 7.64 -1.61 12.35
CA ILE A 5 7.10 -1.28 11.03
C ILE A 5 8.22 -1.43 9.99
N THR A 6 8.11 -2.39 9.11
CA THR A 6 9.05 -2.54 8.00
C THR A 6 8.59 -1.72 6.81
N GLY A 7 9.50 -1.06 6.12
CA GLY A 7 9.14 -0.12 5.05
C GLY A 7 8.43 1.14 5.57
N GLY A 8 8.71 1.51 6.84
CA GLY A 8 8.07 2.65 7.50
C GLY A 8 8.47 4.01 6.95
N ALA A 9 9.59 4.11 6.25
CA ALA A 9 10.02 5.32 5.55
C ALA A 9 9.37 5.49 4.16
N GLY A 10 8.57 4.52 3.72
CA GLY A 10 7.77 4.57 2.51
C GLY A 10 6.45 5.33 2.69
N TYR A 11 5.71 5.48 1.57
CA TYR A 11 4.44 6.21 1.55
C TYR A 11 3.42 5.72 2.57
N ILE A 12 3.01 4.45 2.52
CA ILE A 12 1.98 3.91 3.43
C ILE A 12 2.52 3.79 4.85
N GLY A 13 3.76 3.30 5.02
CA GLY A 13 4.38 3.12 6.33
C GLY A 13 4.45 4.39 7.16
N SER A 14 4.77 5.53 6.54
CA SER A 14 4.83 6.83 7.22
C SER A 14 3.47 7.31 7.77
N PHE A 15 2.37 7.00 7.08
CA PHE A 15 1.03 7.28 7.58
C PHE A 15 0.60 6.33 8.69
N ILE A 16 1.02 5.06 8.64
CA ILE A 16 0.81 4.10 9.74
C ILE A 16 1.52 4.58 11.00
N ILE A 17 2.77 5.07 10.90
CA ILE A 17 3.49 5.70 12.02
C ILE A 17 2.63 6.82 12.63
N LYS A 18 2.12 7.75 11.78
CA LYS A 18 1.29 8.87 12.24
C LYS A 18 0.01 8.41 12.95
N ALA A 19 -0.61 7.31 12.50
CA ALA A 19 -1.81 6.75 13.11
C ALA A 19 -1.57 6.02 14.43
N LEU A 20 -0.38 5.43 14.64
CA LEU A 20 -0.09 4.55 15.77
C LEU A 20 0.78 5.19 16.88
N LYS A 21 1.56 6.25 16.59
CA LYS A 21 2.60 6.79 17.47
C LYS A 21 2.13 7.20 18.88
N ASN A 22 0.86 7.54 19.04
CA ASN A 22 0.32 7.95 20.34
C ASN A 22 -0.18 6.77 21.20
N LYS A 23 -0.23 5.55 20.64
CA LYS A 23 -0.80 4.37 21.32
C LYS A 23 0.19 3.22 21.49
N PHE A 24 1.19 3.15 20.63
CA PHE A 24 2.17 2.06 20.60
C PHE A 24 3.59 2.60 20.64
N ASN A 25 4.51 1.79 21.18
CA ASN A 25 5.95 2.04 21.06
C ASN A 25 6.40 1.55 19.67
N LEU A 26 6.89 2.46 18.82
CA LEU A 26 7.18 2.18 17.42
C LEU A 26 8.68 2.15 17.15
N LEU A 27 9.09 1.21 16.30
CA LEU A 27 10.40 1.17 15.68
C LEU A 27 10.21 0.91 14.17
N VAL A 28 10.97 1.60 13.35
CA VAL A 28 10.99 1.40 11.91
C VAL A 28 12.27 0.68 11.48
N ILE A 29 12.14 -0.27 10.55
CA ILE A 29 13.27 -0.75 9.74
C ILE A 29 12.98 -0.45 8.27
N ASP A 30 13.91 0.18 7.58
CA ASP A 30 13.80 0.54 6.17
C ASP A 30 15.19 0.59 5.53
N SER A 31 15.35 0.10 4.31
CA SER A 31 16.63 0.20 3.58
C SER A 31 16.92 1.60 3.06
N LEU A 32 15.90 2.45 2.98
CA LEU A 32 15.90 3.76 2.33
C LEU A 32 16.19 3.71 0.83
N GLU A 33 16.03 2.55 0.18
CA GLU A 33 16.16 2.42 -1.26
C GLU A 33 15.03 3.16 -2.02
N GLU A 34 13.80 3.08 -1.48
CA GLU A 34 12.60 3.77 -1.99
C GLU A 34 11.97 4.67 -0.92
N GLY A 35 12.37 4.51 0.33
CA GLY A 35 11.91 5.27 1.48
C GLY A 35 12.74 6.52 1.73
N HIS A 36 12.17 7.45 2.51
CA HIS A 36 12.82 8.73 2.82
C HIS A 36 12.92 8.94 4.32
N ARG A 37 14.12 9.31 4.82
CA ARG A 37 14.36 9.55 6.25
C ARG A 37 13.38 10.60 6.84
N TRP A 38 13.05 11.64 6.10
CA TRP A 38 12.11 12.67 6.54
C TRP A 38 10.68 12.14 6.76
N ALA A 39 10.29 11.02 6.11
CA ALA A 39 8.94 10.47 6.20
C ALA A 39 8.63 9.81 7.56
N VAL A 40 9.65 9.36 8.29
CA VAL A 40 9.47 8.73 9.61
C VAL A 40 9.32 9.75 10.75
N ASN A 41 9.55 11.05 10.47
CA ASN A 41 9.54 12.10 11.50
C ASN A 41 10.48 11.72 12.68
N ASP A 42 9.95 11.79 13.93
CA ASP A 42 10.69 11.49 15.16
C ASP A 42 10.65 10.00 15.57
N CYS A 43 10.09 9.11 14.70
CA CYS A 43 10.05 7.69 15.00
C CYS A 43 11.45 7.08 14.86
N PRO A 44 11.93 6.28 15.84
CA PRO A 44 13.22 5.59 15.73
C PRO A 44 13.32 4.75 14.45
N LEU A 45 14.43 4.90 13.73
CA LEU A 45 14.69 4.26 12.43
C LEU A 45 15.99 3.47 12.47
N VAL A 46 15.88 2.17 12.17
CA VAL A 46 17.00 1.30 11.82
C VAL A 46 17.11 1.25 10.30
N ILE A 47 18.28 1.60 9.77
CA ILE A 47 18.52 1.52 8.32
C ILE A 47 19.12 0.16 8.01
N GLY A 48 18.45 -0.63 7.17
CA GLY A 48 18.94 -1.94 6.78
C GLY A 48 17.92 -2.80 6.04
N ASP A 49 18.41 -3.95 5.57
CA ASP A 49 17.59 -4.95 4.89
C ASP A 49 16.83 -5.80 5.92
N ILE A 50 15.56 -6.05 5.66
CA ILE A 50 14.69 -6.87 6.52
C ILE A 50 15.13 -8.34 6.66
N SER A 51 16.04 -8.80 5.84
CA SER A 51 16.57 -10.17 5.88
C SER A 51 17.96 -10.29 6.51
N ASP A 52 18.53 -9.17 6.99
CA ASP A 52 19.82 -9.16 7.69
C ASP A 52 19.63 -9.64 9.14
N GLU A 53 20.09 -10.88 9.42
CA GLU A 53 19.90 -11.53 10.71
C GLU A 53 20.61 -10.80 11.86
N LYS A 54 21.71 -10.09 11.60
CA LYS A 54 22.38 -9.30 12.61
C LYS A 54 21.53 -8.11 13.02
N ILE A 55 21.01 -7.37 12.04
CA ILE A 55 20.10 -6.24 12.28
C ILE A 55 18.84 -6.70 13.00
N LEU A 56 18.23 -7.82 12.55
CA LEU A 56 17.06 -8.39 13.21
C LEU A 56 17.36 -8.83 14.65
N GLY A 57 18.56 -9.37 14.90
CA GLY A 57 19.04 -9.72 16.25
C GLY A 57 19.16 -8.49 17.15
N ASP A 58 19.80 -7.43 16.68
CA ASP A 58 19.95 -6.17 17.41
C ASP A 58 18.58 -5.53 17.72
N ILE A 59 17.64 -5.58 16.77
CA ILE A 59 16.25 -5.12 16.98
C ILE A 59 15.58 -5.95 18.08
N TYR A 60 15.66 -7.27 18.00
CA TYR A 60 14.99 -8.15 18.96
C TYR A 60 15.52 -7.94 20.38
N GLU A 61 16.82 -7.86 20.58
CA GLU A 61 17.45 -7.68 21.91
C GLU A 61 17.09 -6.31 22.53
N ASN A 62 17.06 -5.25 21.72
CA ASN A 62 16.86 -3.89 22.23
C ASN A 62 15.40 -3.43 22.25
N PHE A 63 14.53 -4.00 21.40
CA PHE A 63 13.16 -3.53 21.25
C PHE A 63 12.08 -4.55 21.65
N LYS A 64 12.37 -5.85 21.68
CA LYS A 64 11.45 -6.94 22.07
C LYS A 64 10.12 -6.87 21.32
N VAL A 65 10.16 -7.13 20.03
CA VAL A 65 9.02 -6.97 19.09
C VAL A 65 7.82 -7.83 19.50
N ASP A 66 6.67 -7.22 19.73
CA ASP A 66 5.36 -7.91 19.95
C ASP A 66 4.57 -8.05 18.64
N VAL A 67 4.66 -7.05 17.76
CA VAL A 67 3.90 -6.91 16.53
C VAL A 67 4.82 -6.51 15.40
N ILE A 68 4.59 -7.06 14.22
CA ILE A 68 5.19 -6.55 12.98
C ILE A 68 4.08 -6.06 12.06
N ILE A 69 4.22 -4.83 11.55
CA ILE A 69 3.45 -4.32 10.40
C ILE A 69 4.40 -4.30 9.20
N HIS A 70 4.14 -5.19 8.25
CA HIS A 70 5.06 -5.43 7.14
C HIS A 70 4.60 -4.72 5.87
N CYS A 71 5.23 -3.55 5.57
CA CYS A 71 4.97 -2.74 4.39
C CYS A 71 6.13 -2.77 3.37
N ALA A 72 7.32 -3.23 3.76
CA ALA A 72 8.50 -3.25 2.88
C ALA A 72 8.25 -4.13 1.66
N ALA A 73 8.21 -3.52 0.46
CA ALA A 73 8.00 -4.25 -0.79
C ALA A 73 8.27 -3.35 -2.01
N TYR A 74 8.67 -3.95 -3.13
CA TYR A 74 8.53 -3.33 -4.45
C TYR A 74 7.08 -3.50 -4.94
N VAL A 75 6.53 -2.44 -5.56
CA VAL A 75 5.08 -2.36 -5.85
C VAL A 75 4.76 -2.00 -7.31
N VAL A 76 5.74 -1.95 -8.20
CA VAL A 76 5.59 -1.49 -9.59
C VAL A 76 5.31 -2.67 -10.50
N VAL A 77 4.04 -2.86 -10.91
CA VAL A 77 3.60 -4.00 -11.73
C VAL A 77 4.40 -4.13 -13.04
N PRO A 78 4.56 -3.09 -13.89
CA PRO A 78 5.35 -3.22 -15.12
C PRO A 78 6.82 -3.59 -14.89
N GLU A 79 7.41 -3.15 -13.80
CA GLU A 79 8.78 -3.55 -13.43
C GLU A 79 8.83 -5.03 -13.05
N SER A 80 7.81 -5.53 -12.34
CA SER A 80 7.76 -6.93 -11.92
C SER A 80 7.76 -7.89 -13.12
N VAL A 81 7.11 -7.52 -14.22
CA VAL A 81 7.10 -8.31 -15.46
C VAL A 81 8.49 -8.34 -16.09
N LYS A 82 9.20 -7.22 -16.07
CA LYS A 82 10.56 -7.11 -16.64
C LYS A 82 11.65 -7.74 -15.76
N ASN A 83 11.47 -7.69 -14.45
CA ASN A 83 12.44 -8.22 -13.48
C ASN A 83 11.73 -9.01 -12.37
N PRO A 84 11.23 -10.22 -12.64
CA PRO A 84 10.48 -11.02 -11.68
C PRO A 84 11.33 -11.46 -10.48
N PHE A 85 12.64 -11.73 -10.66
CA PHE A 85 13.53 -12.12 -9.56
C PHE A 85 13.59 -11.07 -8.46
N LYS A 86 13.69 -9.77 -8.81
CA LYS A 86 13.68 -8.66 -7.84
C LYS A 86 12.46 -8.74 -6.92
N TYR A 87 11.29 -9.07 -7.47
CA TYR A 87 10.03 -9.15 -6.73
C TYR A 87 9.92 -10.41 -5.89
N TYR A 88 10.27 -11.57 -6.42
CA TYR A 88 10.23 -12.81 -5.64
C TYR A 88 11.27 -12.83 -4.52
N GLU A 89 12.47 -12.31 -4.78
CA GLU A 89 13.50 -12.21 -3.75
C GLU A 89 13.09 -11.25 -2.63
N ASN A 90 12.71 -10.03 -2.97
CA ASN A 90 12.42 -9.00 -1.96
C ASN A 90 11.07 -9.24 -1.27
N ASN A 91 9.98 -9.39 -2.05
CA ASN A 91 8.63 -9.41 -1.48
C ASN A 91 8.25 -10.76 -0.86
N PHE A 92 8.90 -11.85 -1.27
CA PHE A 92 8.61 -13.18 -0.73
C PHE A 92 9.77 -13.74 0.09
N TYR A 93 10.94 -13.96 -0.51
CA TYR A 93 12.02 -14.67 0.16
C TYR A 93 12.57 -13.90 1.39
N LYS A 94 12.91 -12.64 1.25
CA LYS A 94 13.40 -11.80 2.37
C LYS A 94 12.33 -11.64 3.45
N SER A 95 11.06 -11.43 3.05
CA SER A 95 9.93 -11.35 3.97
C SER A 95 9.73 -12.65 4.76
N LEU A 96 9.90 -13.81 4.11
CA LEU A 96 9.81 -15.11 4.76
C LEU A 96 10.96 -15.34 5.75
N LYS A 97 12.19 -14.93 5.42
CA LYS A 97 13.33 -14.98 6.35
C LYS A 97 13.06 -14.14 7.60
N MET A 98 12.62 -12.91 7.43
CA MET A 98 12.26 -12.03 8.55
C MET A 98 11.17 -12.66 9.42
N LEU A 99 10.07 -13.11 8.80
CA LEU A 99 8.96 -13.72 9.54
C LEU A 99 9.41 -14.94 10.34
N LYS A 100 10.18 -15.83 9.73
CA LYS A 100 10.78 -17.02 10.41
C LYS A 100 11.58 -16.59 11.64
N PHE A 101 12.48 -15.60 11.48
CA PHE A 101 13.33 -15.10 12.57
C PHE A 101 12.50 -14.68 13.80
N PHE A 102 11.42 -13.94 13.59
CA PHE A 102 10.58 -13.46 14.68
C PHE A 102 9.60 -14.50 15.24
N LEU A 103 9.10 -15.43 14.40
CA LEU A 103 8.26 -16.55 14.87
C LEU A 103 9.02 -17.50 15.81
N GLU A 104 10.26 -17.81 15.50
CA GLU A 104 11.15 -18.60 16.38
C GLU A 104 11.40 -17.89 17.74
N ARG A 105 11.12 -16.58 17.80
CA ARG A 105 11.22 -15.70 18.98
C ARG A 105 9.87 -15.29 19.57
N LYS A 106 8.80 -16.05 19.25
CA LYS A 106 7.45 -15.90 19.78
C LYS A 106 6.79 -14.55 19.46
N LEU A 107 6.93 -14.09 18.22
CA LEU A 107 6.11 -13.00 17.66
C LEU A 107 4.63 -13.29 17.91
N LYS A 108 3.88 -12.28 18.39
CA LYS A 108 2.45 -12.47 18.75
C LYS A 108 1.50 -12.10 17.61
N PHE A 109 1.81 -11.04 16.87
CA PHE A 109 0.92 -10.49 15.84
C PHE A 109 1.70 -10.06 14.60
N PHE A 110 1.14 -10.38 13.44
CA PHE A 110 1.71 -10.01 12.14
C PHE A 110 0.66 -9.37 11.24
N ILE A 111 0.87 -8.11 10.85
CA ILE A 111 0.00 -7.39 9.91
C ILE A 111 0.72 -7.31 8.57
N PHE A 112 0.12 -7.85 7.53
CA PHE A 112 0.72 -7.88 6.19
C PHE A 112 0.03 -6.96 5.20
N SER A 113 0.80 -6.05 4.63
CA SER A 113 0.41 -5.18 3.53
C SER A 113 0.41 -5.96 2.21
N SER A 114 -0.72 -6.58 1.89
CA SER A 114 -0.94 -7.27 0.62
C SER A 114 -1.59 -6.34 -0.43
N THR A 115 -2.19 -6.88 -1.46
CA THR A 115 -2.65 -6.14 -2.64
C THR A 115 -3.86 -6.79 -3.29
N CYS A 116 -4.74 -6.00 -3.91
CA CYS A 116 -5.79 -6.50 -4.79
C CYS A 116 -5.26 -7.16 -6.07
N ALA A 117 -3.98 -6.97 -6.41
CA ALA A 117 -3.34 -7.63 -7.57
C ALA A 117 -3.31 -9.17 -7.45
N VAL A 118 -3.55 -9.72 -6.26
CA VAL A 118 -3.68 -11.17 -6.04
C VAL A 118 -4.92 -11.76 -6.74
N TYR A 119 -5.93 -10.94 -7.02
CA TYR A 119 -7.16 -11.39 -7.67
C TYR A 119 -7.04 -11.49 -9.21
N GLY A 120 -6.06 -10.82 -9.80
CA GLY A 120 -5.85 -10.79 -11.26
C GLY A 120 -7.04 -10.16 -12.00
N ASN A 121 -7.58 -10.87 -12.99
CA ASN A 121 -8.81 -10.46 -13.70
C ASN A 121 -10.04 -10.94 -12.93
N PRO A 122 -10.83 -10.04 -12.31
CA PRO A 122 -11.94 -10.43 -11.47
C PRO A 122 -12.99 -11.25 -12.20
N LYS A 123 -13.49 -12.32 -11.56
CA LYS A 123 -14.60 -13.13 -12.07
C LYS A 123 -15.96 -12.48 -11.78
N TYR A 124 -16.03 -11.67 -10.72
CA TYR A 124 -17.20 -10.85 -10.35
C TYR A 124 -16.77 -9.58 -9.62
N ILE A 125 -17.63 -8.58 -9.64
CA ILE A 125 -17.43 -7.25 -9.06
C ILE A 125 -18.71 -6.87 -8.29
N PRO A 126 -18.59 -6.30 -7.07
CA PRO A 126 -17.34 -5.98 -6.35
C PRO A 126 -16.60 -7.23 -5.86
N VAL A 127 -15.27 -7.11 -5.69
CA VAL A 127 -14.38 -8.19 -5.28
C VAL A 127 -14.39 -8.33 -3.77
N ASP A 128 -14.88 -9.44 -3.22
CA ASP A 128 -14.79 -9.78 -1.81
C ASP A 128 -13.56 -10.65 -1.48
N GLU A 129 -13.36 -10.97 -0.20
CA GLU A 129 -12.20 -11.76 0.25
C GLU A 129 -12.28 -13.24 -0.12
N ASN A 130 -13.47 -13.75 -0.53
CA ASN A 130 -13.68 -15.12 -1.01
C ASN A 130 -13.47 -15.26 -2.53
N HIS A 131 -13.23 -14.13 -3.22
CA HIS A 131 -12.97 -14.14 -4.66
C HIS A 131 -11.77 -15.05 -4.99
N PRO A 132 -11.83 -15.85 -6.06
CA PRO A 132 -10.69 -16.67 -6.51
C PRO A 132 -9.41 -15.86 -6.66
N ILE A 133 -8.28 -16.46 -6.27
CA ILE A 133 -6.95 -15.86 -6.34
C ILE A 133 -6.26 -16.36 -7.61
N GLU A 134 -6.05 -15.45 -8.57
CA GLU A 134 -5.43 -15.75 -9.86
C GLU A 134 -4.52 -14.59 -10.32
N PRO A 135 -3.38 -14.32 -9.63
CA PRO A 135 -2.50 -13.23 -10.00
C PRO A 135 -2.00 -13.34 -11.45
N ILE A 136 -1.95 -12.22 -12.16
CA ILE A 136 -1.56 -12.18 -13.59
C ILE A 136 -0.19 -11.53 -13.82
N ASN A 137 0.55 -11.22 -12.76
CA ASN A 137 1.89 -10.64 -12.82
C ASN A 137 2.74 -11.07 -11.62
N PRO A 138 4.10 -10.99 -11.73
CA PRO A 138 5.01 -11.40 -10.67
C PRO A 138 4.85 -10.65 -9.34
N TYR A 139 4.44 -9.38 -9.37
CA TYR A 139 4.11 -8.64 -8.15
C TYR A 139 2.96 -9.29 -7.39
N GLY A 140 1.83 -9.55 -8.05
CA GLY A 140 0.68 -10.23 -7.45
C GLY A 140 1.05 -11.62 -6.91
N TRP A 141 1.79 -12.41 -7.68
CA TRP A 141 2.27 -13.72 -7.25
C TRP A 141 3.19 -13.63 -6.04
N SER A 142 4.15 -12.68 -5.99
CA SER A 142 5.06 -12.53 -4.86
C SER A 142 4.32 -12.21 -3.56
N LYS A 143 3.27 -11.39 -3.64
CA LYS A 143 2.40 -11.08 -2.49
C LYS A 143 1.56 -12.28 -2.08
N PHE A 144 0.94 -12.97 -3.03
CA PHE A 144 0.11 -14.15 -2.73
C PHE A 144 0.91 -15.32 -2.15
N PHE A 145 2.12 -15.58 -2.65
CA PHE A 145 2.98 -16.61 -2.05
C PHE A 145 3.30 -16.31 -0.59
N PHE A 146 3.47 -15.06 -0.25
CA PHE A 146 3.69 -14.69 1.14
C PHE A 146 2.42 -14.77 1.99
N GLU A 147 1.24 -14.41 1.46
CA GLU A 147 -0.05 -14.67 2.13
C GLU A 147 -0.20 -16.16 2.47
N LYS A 148 0.07 -17.03 1.48
CA LYS A 148 -0.01 -18.49 1.65
C LYS A 148 0.97 -18.97 2.70
N ALA A 149 2.22 -18.51 2.68
CA ALA A 149 3.22 -18.86 3.70
C ALA A 149 2.76 -18.43 5.11
N ILE A 150 2.22 -17.23 5.29
CA ILE A 150 1.68 -16.75 6.57
C ILE A 150 0.58 -17.70 7.08
N THR A 151 -0.38 -18.05 6.21
CA THR A 151 -1.50 -18.93 6.60
C THR A 151 -1.04 -20.34 6.95
N ASP A 152 -0.04 -20.89 6.26
CA ASP A 152 0.51 -22.22 6.55
C ASP A 152 1.32 -22.21 7.88
N LEU A 153 2.11 -21.17 8.12
CA LEU A 153 2.90 -21.00 9.33
C LEU A 153 2.03 -20.85 10.59
N LYS A 154 0.81 -20.29 10.48
CA LYS A 154 -0.16 -20.23 11.58
C LYS A 154 -0.50 -21.62 12.16
N ASN A 155 -0.43 -22.67 11.35
CA ASN A 155 -0.71 -24.04 11.81
C ASN A 155 0.42 -24.63 12.67
N VAL A 156 1.61 -24.01 12.66
CA VAL A 156 2.82 -24.48 13.34
C VAL A 156 3.26 -23.56 14.48
N TYR A 157 3.05 -22.26 14.32
CA TYR A 157 3.47 -21.23 15.27
C TYR A 157 2.25 -20.59 15.95
N ASP A 158 2.40 -20.24 17.22
CA ASP A 158 1.38 -19.54 18.00
C ASP A 158 1.48 -18.03 17.80
N PHE A 159 0.84 -17.53 16.72
CA PHE A 159 0.72 -16.11 16.43
C PHE A 159 -0.58 -15.83 15.68
N GLU A 160 -1.05 -14.58 15.69
CA GLU A 160 -2.19 -14.16 14.89
C GLU A 160 -1.74 -13.20 13.78
N TYR A 161 -2.46 -13.23 12.65
CA TYR A 161 -2.14 -12.37 11.53
C TYR A 161 -3.37 -11.64 11.00
N ILE A 162 -3.12 -10.48 10.37
CA ILE A 162 -4.09 -9.82 9.49
C ILE A 162 -3.43 -9.61 8.13
N ILE A 163 -4.11 -10.00 7.07
CA ILE A 163 -3.71 -9.72 5.69
C ILE A 163 -4.60 -8.60 5.15
N LEU A 164 -3.98 -7.51 4.69
CA LEU A 164 -4.67 -6.33 4.20
C LEU A 164 -4.43 -6.21 2.68
N ARG A 165 -5.44 -6.52 1.87
CA ARG A 165 -5.38 -6.43 0.40
C ARG A 165 -5.81 -5.04 -0.04
N TYR A 166 -4.83 -4.16 -0.29
CA TYR A 166 -5.10 -2.79 -0.72
C TYR A 166 -5.60 -2.72 -2.14
N PHE A 167 -6.56 -1.82 -2.36
CA PHE A 167 -6.85 -1.30 -3.69
C PHE A 167 -5.91 -0.11 -3.97
N ASN A 168 -6.35 1.00 -4.55
CA ASN A 168 -5.39 2.03 -4.95
C ASN A 168 -5.24 3.09 -3.86
N ALA A 169 -4.20 2.99 -3.03
CA ALA A 169 -3.86 4.03 -2.06
C ALA A 169 -3.47 5.33 -2.76
N ALA A 170 -4.06 6.45 -2.35
CA ALA A 170 -3.87 7.74 -2.98
C ALA A 170 -4.02 8.90 -1.98
N GLY A 171 -3.72 10.13 -2.42
CA GLY A 171 -3.80 11.32 -1.57
C GLY A 171 -2.56 11.57 -0.73
N ALA A 172 -2.68 12.49 0.21
CA ALA A 172 -1.62 12.88 1.12
C ALA A 172 -2.20 13.36 2.46
N SER A 173 -1.36 13.78 3.41
CA SER A 173 -1.85 14.33 4.67
C SER A 173 -2.64 15.62 4.44
N LEU A 174 -3.64 15.85 5.27
CA LEU A 174 -4.52 17.02 5.15
C LEU A 174 -3.78 18.34 5.37
N ASP A 175 -2.71 18.30 6.17
CA ASP A 175 -1.81 19.44 6.40
C ASP A 175 -0.81 19.67 5.24
N GLY A 176 -0.84 18.81 4.21
CA GLY A 176 0.02 18.89 3.04
C GLY A 176 1.51 18.58 3.30
N LYS A 177 1.88 18.07 4.49
CA LYS A 177 3.29 17.93 4.89
C LYS A 177 3.83 16.48 4.80
N LEU A 178 3.00 15.52 4.41
CA LEU A 178 3.37 14.12 4.24
C LEU A 178 2.61 13.52 3.06
N GLY A 179 3.29 12.81 2.18
CA GLY A 179 2.67 12.17 1.03
C GLY A 179 3.64 11.29 0.26
N GLN A 180 3.19 10.77 -0.87
CA GLN A 180 3.99 9.93 -1.72
C GLN A 180 5.08 10.74 -2.42
N HIS A 181 6.34 10.29 -2.30
CA HIS A 181 7.42 10.76 -3.16
C HIS A 181 8.09 9.57 -3.85
N LYS A 182 8.10 9.61 -5.16
CA LYS A 182 8.89 8.73 -6.05
C LYS A 182 9.41 9.56 -7.20
N LYS A 183 10.65 9.31 -7.63
CA LYS A 183 11.25 10.01 -8.76
C LYS A 183 10.43 9.83 -10.04
N ASP A 184 10.03 8.59 -10.34
CA ASP A 184 9.19 8.23 -11.49
C ASP A 184 7.97 7.38 -11.04
N PRO A 185 6.89 8.01 -10.50
CA PRO A 185 5.73 7.30 -10.03
C PRO A 185 4.95 6.68 -11.19
N GLN A 186 4.46 5.46 -10.97
CA GLN A 186 3.62 4.75 -11.94
C GLN A 186 2.12 4.80 -11.60
N HIS A 187 1.76 5.25 -10.40
CA HIS A 187 0.38 5.39 -9.96
C HIS A 187 -0.27 6.66 -10.53
N LEU A 188 -1.53 6.56 -10.93
CA LEU A 188 -2.27 7.60 -11.65
C LEU A 188 -2.21 8.95 -10.95
N ILE A 189 -2.63 9.03 -9.69
CA ILE A 189 -2.72 10.33 -8.97
C ILE A 189 -1.36 11.02 -8.92
N SER A 190 -0.30 10.31 -8.53
CA SER A 190 1.06 10.89 -8.47
C SER A 190 1.58 11.29 -9.86
N ARG A 191 1.21 10.53 -10.90
CA ARG A 191 1.57 10.87 -12.29
C ARG A 191 0.86 12.13 -12.76
N ILE A 192 -0.45 12.28 -12.48
CA ILE A 192 -1.22 13.50 -12.74
C ILE A 192 -0.56 14.70 -12.05
N ILE A 193 -0.31 14.61 -10.76
CA ILE A 193 0.26 15.70 -9.98
C ILE A 193 1.63 16.12 -10.54
N LYS A 194 2.53 15.18 -10.81
CA LYS A 194 3.83 15.49 -11.40
C LYS A 194 3.72 16.10 -12.81
N THR A 195 2.72 15.70 -13.60
CA THR A 195 2.46 16.35 -14.89
C THR A 195 2.02 17.80 -14.70
N ILE A 196 1.15 18.09 -13.74
CA ILE A 196 0.71 19.46 -13.40
C ILE A 196 1.90 20.35 -13.00
N PHE A 197 2.89 19.81 -12.28
CA PHE A 197 4.10 20.52 -11.87
C PHE A 197 5.21 20.54 -12.94
N GLY A 198 4.95 20.03 -14.15
CA GLY A 198 5.86 20.12 -15.30
C GLY A 198 7.01 19.08 -15.31
N PHE A 199 6.96 18.04 -14.46
CA PHE A 199 7.93 16.94 -14.53
C PHE A 199 7.74 16.06 -15.77
N TYR A 200 6.56 16.09 -16.37
CA TYR A 200 6.22 15.42 -17.63
C TYR A 200 5.50 16.39 -18.56
N GLU A 201 5.80 16.29 -19.85
CA GLU A 201 5.16 17.13 -20.88
C GLU A 201 3.66 16.86 -21.01
N GLU A 202 3.27 15.58 -20.89
CA GLU A 202 1.89 15.12 -20.90
C GLU A 202 1.66 13.85 -20.06
N LEU A 203 0.43 13.61 -19.65
CA LEU A 203 0.01 12.36 -19.03
C LEU A 203 -0.34 11.34 -20.12
N LYS A 204 0.14 10.09 -20.00
CA LYS A 204 -0.33 8.96 -20.82
C LYS A 204 -1.43 8.19 -20.11
N ILE A 205 -2.59 8.08 -20.74
CA ILE A 205 -3.71 7.22 -20.34
C ILE A 205 -3.56 5.88 -21.07
N TYR A 206 -3.35 4.80 -20.32
CA TYR A 206 -3.10 3.49 -20.90
C TYR A 206 -4.37 2.69 -21.12
N GLY A 207 -4.74 2.49 -22.39
CA GLY A 207 -5.97 1.84 -22.83
C GLY A 207 -7.13 2.82 -22.98
N SER A 208 -7.79 2.74 -24.14
CA SER A 208 -9.00 3.49 -24.49
C SER A 208 -10.09 2.58 -25.07
N ASP A 209 -9.90 1.27 -24.94
CA ASP A 209 -10.72 0.22 -25.55
C ASP A 209 -11.14 -0.86 -24.55
N TYR A 210 -11.05 -0.58 -23.24
CA TYR A 210 -11.61 -1.47 -22.21
C TYR A 210 -13.14 -1.52 -22.31
N PRO A 211 -13.80 -2.64 -21.92
CA PRO A 211 -15.25 -2.76 -21.89
C PRO A 211 -15.85 -1.98 -20.70
N THR A 212 -15.64 -0.68 -20.66
CA THR A 212 -16.07 0.28 -19.65
C THR A 212 -16.80 1.44 -20.33
N LYS A 213 -17.46 2.31 -19.56
CA LYS A 213 -18.28 3.41 -20.08
C LYS A 213 -17.52 4.37 -21.02
N ASP A 214 -16.25 4.66 -20.70
CA ASP A 214 -15.40 5.61 -21.44
C ASP A 214 -14.17 4.94 -22.09
N GLY A 215 -14.11 3.61 -22.06
CA GLY A 215 -13.01 2.83 -22.63
C GLY A 215 -11.76 2.77 -21.75
N THR A 216 -11.70 3.48 -20.61
CA THR A 216 -10.55 3.45 -19.69
C THR A 216 -10.77 2.52 -18.52
N ALA A 217 -9.70 2.06 -17.88
CA ALA A 217 -9.78 1.16 -16.74
C ALA A 217 -10.46 1.83 -15.53
N ILE A 218 -11.20 1.03 -14.73
CA ILE A 218 -11.88 1.50 -13.51
C ILE A 218 -11.15 0.97 -12.28
N ARG A 219 -10.89 1.86 -11.30
CA ARG A 219 -10.17 1.56 -10.06
C ARG A 219 -10.90 2.10 -8.84
N ASP A 220 -10.76 1.39 -7.74
CA ASP A 220 -11.19 1.83 -6.41
C ASP A 220 -10.01 2.53 -5.72
N PHE A 221 -10.17 3.80 -5.41
CA PHE A 221 -9.15 4.61 -4.74
C PHE A 221 -9.50 4.77 -3.27
N ILE A 222 -8.51 4.58 -2.40
CA ILE A 222 -8.65 4.81 -0.97
C ILE A 222 -7.66 5.88 -0.51
N HIS A 223 -8.14 6.87 0.24
CA HIS A 223 -7.28 7.91 0.80
C HIS A 223 -6.30 7.31 1.81
N VAL A 224 -5.01 7.65 1.71
CA VAL A 224 -3.94 7.06 2.53
C VAL A 224 -4.15 7.26 4.03
N VAL A 225 -4.83 8.33 4.47
CA VAL A 225 -5.16 8.56 5.88
C VAL A 225 -6.19 7.54 6.37
N ASP A 226 -7.23 7.24 5.58
CA ASP A 226 -8.22 6.20 5.89
C ASP A 226 -7.58 4.80 5.83
N LEU A 227 -6.65 4.59 4.91
CA LEU A 227 -5.88 3.35 4.83
C LEU A 227 -5.03 3.14 6.11
N ALA A 228 -4.38 4.19 6.62
CA ALA A 228 -3.62 4.10 7.87
C ALA A 228 -4.52 3.86 9.10
N GLU A 229 -5.70 4.47 9.14
CA GLU A 229 -6.69 4.18 10.19
C GLU A 229 -7.15 2.72 10.14
N LEU A 230 -7.35 2.15 8.94
CA LEU A 230 -7.68 0.72 8.79
C LEU A 230 -6.58 -0.21 9.33
N HIS A 231 -5.30 0.16 9.20
CA HIS A 231 -4.22 -0.60 9.83
C HIS A 231 -4.31 -0.57 11.36
N LYS A 232 -4.65 0.58 11.93
CA LYS A 232 -4.84 0.72 13.36
C LYS A 232 -6.03 -0.12 13.83
N LEU A 233 -7.18 -0.03 13.17
CA LEU A 233 -8.38 -0.83 13.48
C LEU A 233 -8.09 -2.33 13.36
N ALA A 234 -7.38 -2.76 12.32
CA ALA A 234 -6.98 -4.15 12.11
C ALA A 234 -6.03 -4.66 13.21
N LEU A 235 -5.08 -3.82 13.64
CA LEU A 235 -4.19 -4.13 14.77
C LEU A 235 -4.96 -4.24 16.08
N GLU A 236 -5.86 -3.31 16.36
CA GLU A 236 -6.72 -3.35 17.55
C GLU A 236 -7.60 -4.60 17.55
N TYR A 237 -8.23 -4.90 16.42
CA TYR A 237 -9.06 -6.10 16.24
C TYR A 237 -8.29 -7.40 16.57
N VAL A 238 -7.11 -7.60 16.00
CA VAL A 238 -6.35 -8.83 16.24
C VAL A 238 -5.82 -8.93 17.67
N ILE A 239 -5.48 -7.82 18.31
CA ILE A 239 -5.06 -7.77 19.71
C ILE A 239 -6.22 -8.17 20.64
N GLU A 240 -7.43 -7.66 20.39
CA GLU A 240 -8.60 -7.89 21.24
C GLU A 240 -9.19 -9.28 21.02
N THR A 241 -9.35 -9.67 19.77
CA THR A 241 -10.08 -10.91 19.42
C THR A 241 -9.21 -12.15 19.39
N LYS A 242 -7.89 -12.00 19.21
CA LYS A 242 -6.96 -13.12 18.95
C LYS A 242 -7.41 -13.97 17.75
N LYS A 243 -7.91 -13.31 16.68
CA LYS A 243 -8.36 -13.98 15.46
C LYS A 243 -7.63 -13.44 14.27
N SER A 244 -7.04 -14.34 13.49
CA SER A 244 -6.49 -14.04 12.19
C SER A 244 -7.61 -13.79 11.18
N ASP A 245 -7.38 -12.84 10.26
CA ASP A 245 -8.34 -12.52 9.21
C ASP A 245 -7.68 -11.89 7.97
N ILE A 246 -8.46 -11.75 6.89
CA ILE A 246 -8.07 -11.10 5.63
C ILE A 246 -9.11 -10.02 5.33
N PHE A 247 -8.67 -8.82 4.93
CA PHE A 247 -9.55 -7.71 4.60
C PHE A 247 -9.17 -7.04 3.30
N ASN A 248 -10.17 -6.73 2.47
CA ASN A 248 -10.05 -5.85 1.32
C ASN A 248 -10.15 -4.39 1.74
N LEU A 249 -9.16 -3.57 1.39
CA LEU A 249 -9.13 -2.16 1.76
C LEU A 249 -9.38 -1.27 0.55
N GLY A 250 -10.62 -0.83 0.41
CA GLY A 250 -11.11 0.10 -0.60
C GLY A 250 -12.43 0.71 -0.17
N TYR A 251 -12.93 1.68 -0.92
CA TYR A 251 -14.20 2.34 -0.62
C TYR A 251 -15.41 1.63 -1.24
N GLY A 252 -15.18 0.67 -2.14
CA GLY A 252 -16.26 0.06 -2.93
C GLY A 252 -16.82 0.99 -4.00
N LYS A 253 -16.04 2.01 -4.38
CA LYS A 253 -16.34 2.96 -5.44
C LYS A 253 -15.35 2.83 -6.59
N GLY A 254 -15.86 2.74 -7.81
CA GLY A 254 -15.03 2.74 -9.01
C GLY A 254 -15.00 4.10 -9.68
N TYR A 255 -13.80 4.59 -9.96
CA TYR A 255 -13.57 5.75 -10.84
C TYR A 255 -12.80 5.29 -12.06
N SER A 256 -13.23 5.69 -13.25
CA SER A 256 -12.44 5.46 -14.46
C SER A 256 -11.20 6.36 -14.48
N VAL A 257 -10.17 5.92 -15.18
CA VAL A 257 -8.96 6.74 -15.32
C VAL A 257 -9.28 8.09 -15.94
N LEU A 258 -10.15 8.14 -16.97
CA LEU A 258 -10.54 9.37 -17.63
C LEU A 258 -11.34 10.30 -16.71
N GLU A 259 -12.31 9.77 -15.93
CA GLU A 259 -13.04 10.57 -14.92
C GLU A 259 -12.09 11.25 -13.94
N VAL A 260 -11.07 10.56 -13.45
CA VAL A 260 -10.08 11.14 -12.52
C VAL A 260 -9.24 12.22 -13.21
N VAL A 261 -8.82 12.00 -14.46
CA VAL A 261 -8.03 12.96 -15.24
C VAL A 261 -8.82 14.23 -15.53
N GLU A 262 -10.08 14.11 -15.97
CA GLU A 262 -10.97 15.24 -16.23
C GLU A 262 -11.28 16.03 -14.96
N LEU A 263 -11.57 15.33 -13.86
CA LEU A 263 -11.76 16.00 -12.58
C LEU A 263 -10.51 16.79 -12.16
N ALA A 264 -9.31 16.18 -12.27
CA ALA A 264 -8.06 16.86 -11.93
C ALA A 264 -7.82 18.10 -12.80
N ASN A 265 -8.10 18.04 -14.10
CA ASN A 265 -8.02 19.18 -15.01
C ASN A 265 -8.96 20.33 -14.61
N ASN A 266 -10.15 19.97 -14.11
CA ASN A 266 -11.17 20.97 -13.74
C ASN A 266 -10.88 21.63 -12.38
N ILE A 267 -10.41 20.89 -11.38
CA ILE A 267 -10.30 21.38 -10.00
C ILE A 267 -8.90 21.84 -9.58
N LEU A 268 -7.84 21.44 -10.33
CA LEU A 268 -6.44 21.82 -10.04
C LEU A 268 -5.94 22.79 -11.11
N LYS A 269 -4.97 22.36 -11.91
CA LYS A 269 -4.44 23.13 -13.05
C LYS A 269 -4.54 22.30 -14.31
N PRO A 270 -4.90 22.89 -15.44
CA PRO A 270 -4.95 22.19 -16.74
C PRO A 270 -3.58 21.59 -17.09
N PHE A 271 -3.61 20.38 -17.63
CA PHE A 271 -2.44 19.66 -18.17
C PHE A 271 -2.85 18.88 -19.41
N LYS A 272 -1.85 18.54 -20.23
CA LYS A 272 -2.08 17.74 -21.46
C LYS A 272 -2.11 16.26 -21.11
N TYR A 273 -2.96 15.51 -21.82
CA TYR A 273 -2.94 14.06 -21.78
C TYR A 273 -3.21 13.47 -23.17
N SER A 274 -2.77 12.23 -23.36
CA SER A 274 -3.04 11.47 -24.59
C SER A 274 -3.19 9.99 -24.24
N PHE A 275 -3.79 9.23 -25.17
CA PHE A 275 -3.99 7.80 -25.01
C PHE A 275 -2.75 7.01 -25.49
N ALA A 276 -2.50 5.89 -24.83
CA ALA A 276 -1.48 4.91 -25.19
C ALA A 276 -2.08 3.49 -25.15
N PRO A 277 -1.43 2.49 -25.77
CA PRO A 277 -1.88 1.09 -25.68
C PRO A 277 -2.06 0.62 -24.24
N ARG A 278 -2.90 -0.39 -24.01
CA ARG A 278 -3.09 -0.99 -22.67
C ARG A 278 -1.75 -1.42 -22.06
N ARG A 279 -1.64 -1.28 -20.75
CA ARG A 279 -0.54 -1.90 -20.00
C ARG A 279 -0.81 -3.39 -19.86
N GLU A 280 0.21 -4.20 -20.08
CA GLU A 280 0.14 -5.63 -19.83
C GLU A 280 -0.05 -5.90 -18.32
N GLY A 281 -0.98 -6.80 -17.99
CA GLY A 281 -1.28 -7.17 -16.62
C GLY A 281 -2.22 -6.22 -15.86
N ASP A 282 -2.88 -5.26 -16.54
CA ASP A 282 -3.89 -4.39 -15.94
C ASP A 282 -5.32 -4.89 -16.21
N PRO A 283 -6.14 -5.23 -15.19
CA PRO A 283 -7.53 -5.60 -15.37
C PRO A 283 -8.39 -4.39 -15.77
N ALA A 284 -9.50 -4.63 -16.51
CA ALA A 284 -10.41 -3.57 -16.92
C ALA A 284 -11.08 -2.86 -15.73
N ILE A 285 -11.57 -3.63 -14.74
CA ILE A 285 -12.30 -3.11 -13.59
C ILE A 285 -11.80 -3.82 -12.33
N LEU A 286 -11.49 -3.05 -11.27
CA LEU A 286 -11.09 -3.59 -9.99
C LEU A 286 -11.66 -2.72 -8.87
N ILE A 287 -12.75 -3.19 -8.24
CA ILE A 287 -13.50 -2.50 -7.18
C ILE A 287 -13.70 -3.45 -6.01
N SER A 288 -13.41 -2.99 -4.79
CA SER A 288 -13.54 -3.78 -3.57
C SER A 288 -14.99 -3.94 -3.12
N ASP A 289 -15.29 -5.06 -2.49
CA ASP A 289 -16.41 -5.15 -1.56
C ASP A 289 -15.92 -4.71 -0.17
N ASN A 290 -16.47 -3.62 0.35
CA ASN A 290 -16.07 -3.04 1.62
C ASN A 290 -16.98 -3.40 2.81
N ARG A 291 -17.92 -4.33 2.61
CA ARG A 291 -18.87 -4.73 3.67
C ARG A 291 -18.15 -5.31 4.88
N LYS A 292 -17.13 -6.13 4.67
CA LYS A 292 -16.38 -6.79 5.75
C LYS A 292 -15.63 -5.79 6.63
N ILE A 293 -14.89 -4.83 6.07
CA ILE A 293 -14.20 -3.81 6.87
C ILE A 293 -15.16 -2.92 7.66
N LYS A 294 -16.36 -2.66 7.14
CA LYS A 294 -17.40 -1.91 7.85
C LYS A 294 -18.00 -2.71 9.00
N SER A 295 -18.37 -3.98 8.76
CA SER A 295 -19.06 -4.80 9.77
C SER A 295 -18.14 -5.35 10.84
N VAL A 296 -16.89 -5.70 10.50
CA VAL A 296 -15.94 -6.35 11.43
C VAL A 296 -15.05 -5.33 12.12
N LEU A 297 -14.48 -4.37 11.36
CA LEU A 297 -13.58 -3.36 11.91
C LEU A 297 -14.29 -2.05 12.31
N GLY A 298 -15.59 -1.92 12.06
CA GLY A 298 -16.34 -0.70 12.34
C GLY A 298 -15.87 0.50 11.52
N PHE A 299 -15.26 0.27 10.37
CA PHE A 299 -14.68 1.32 9.54
C PHE A 299 -15.74 2.24 8.95
N SER A 300 -15.57 3.55 9.17
CA SER A 300 -16.35 4.60 8.52
C SER A 300 -15.40 5.50 7.72
N PRO A 301 -15.52 5.55 6.39
CA PRO A 301 -14.70 6.41 5.55
C PRO A 301 -14.84 7.88 5.94
N LYS A 302 -13.72 8.61 6.00
CA LYS A 302 -13.69 10.05 6.28
C LYS A 302 -13.34 10.88 5.03
N TYR A 303 -12.63 10.27 4.09
CA TYR A 303 -12.05 10.95 2.93
C TYR A 303 -12.43 10.26 1.61
N ASP A 304 -13.65 9.69 1.54
CA ASP A 304 -14.20 9.02 0.36
C ASP A 304 -14.71 10.04 -0.69
N ASP A 305 -13.77 10.88 -1.13
CA ASP A 305 -14.01 11.90 -2.15
C ASP A 305 -12.75 12.05 -3.02
N MET A 306 -12.90 11.87 -4.34
CA MET A 306 -11.79 11.99 -5.28
C MET A 306 -11.20 13.40 -5.33
N GLU A 307 -12.00 14.43 -5.11
CA GLU A 307 -11.52 15.81 -5.01
C GLU A 307 -10.57 15.98 -3.81
N ILE A 308 -10.91 15.44 -2.65
CA ILE A 308 -10.03 15.47 -1.46
C ILE A 308 -8.72 14.73 -1.76
N ILE A 309 -8.79 13.55 -2.38
CA ILE A 309 -7.61 12.77 -2.77
C ILE A 309 -6.68 13.59 -3.69
N LEU A 310 -7.23 14.23 -4.72
CA LEU A 310 -6.46 15.03 -5.68
C LEU A 310 -5.87 16.29 -5.04
N ARG A 311 -6.65 17.03 -4.26
CA ARG A 311 -6.19 18.26 -3.60
C ARG A 311 -5.11 18.00 -2.55
N THR A 312 -5.25 16.93 -1.74
CA THR A 312 -4.21 16.59 -0.76
C THR A 312 -2.91 16.19 -1.45
N ALA A 313 -2.97 15.38 -2.51
CA ALA A 313 -1.79 15.02 -3.29
C ALA A 313 -1.12 16.24 -3.95
N TYR A 314 -1.90 17.18 -4.48
CA TYR A 314 -1.41 18.44 -5.06
C TYR A 314 -0.71 19.31 -4.01
N ASN A 315 -1.33 19.50 -2.85
CA ASN A 315 -0.78 20.31 -1.77
C ASN A 315 0.53 19.75 -1.23
N TRP A 316 0.61 18.42 -1.11
CA TRP A 316 1.86 17.74 -0.74
C TRP A 316 2.98 17.99 -1.75
N GLU A 317 2.75 17.79 -3.05
CA GLU A 317 3.79 17.98 -4.06
C GLU A 317 4.26 19.45 -4.11
N LYS A 318 3.33 20.40 -3.95
CA LYS A 318 3.66 21.83 -3.82
C LYS A 318 4.57 22.07 -2.61
N TYR A 319 4.18 21.57 -1.43
CA TYR A 319 4.96 21.71 -0.19
C TYR A 319 6.35 21.06 -0.33
N ARG A 320 6.41 19.87 -0.93
CA ARG A 320 7.66 19.13 -1.16
C ARG A 320 8.64 19.96 -2.00
N ILE A 321 8.17 20.53 -3.11
CA ILE A 321 8.99 21.36 -4.01
C ILE A 321 9.45 22.62 -3.28
N GLU A 322 8.57 23.32 -2.59
CA GLU A 322 8.86 24.57 -1.87
C GLU A 322 9.88 24.36 -0.72
N ASN A 323 9.95 23.13 -0.15
CA ASN A 323 10.85 22.79 0.95
C ASN A 323 12.05 21.90 0.52
N ASN A 324 12.25 21.68 -0.78
CA ASN A 324 13.35 20.87 -1.33
C ASN A 324 13.47 19.48 -0.67
N LEU A 325 12.34 18.80 -0.47
CA LEU A 325 12.32 17.44 0.08
C LEU A 325 12.53 16.42 -1.05
N ASP A 326 13.72 15.86 -1.12
CA ASP A 326 14.13 14.80 -2.06
C ASP A 326 14.35 13.45 -1.33
#